data_45c6c37887946df0eb9a16dd292a908c
#
_entry.id   45c6c37887946df0eb9a16dd292a908c
#
_cell.length_a   1.000
_cell.length_b   1.000
_cell.length_c   1.000
_cell.angle_alpha   90.00
_cell.angle_beta   90.00
_cell.angle_gamma   90.00
#
_symmetry.space_group_name_H-M   'P 1'
#
loop_
_entity.id
_entity.type
_entity.pdbx_description
1 polymer ?
#
loop_
_entity_poly.entity_id
_entity_poly.type
_entity_poly.pdbx_seq_one_letter_code
_entity_poly.pdbx_strand_id
1 'polypeptide(L)'
;DEEGVGGIFNFVTKRGKCLGKRSKISWSQVETGSAITWKYPSCLLLGEESVGEFYSVALTNNLQQADTGTKMIHIGPKTKSTIVSKGISAGNSINSYRGLVKMGTKATGSRNYSQCDSMLIGDKASANTFPYIKSQQPNSEIEHEASTCRISEDQLFYLQSRGIEFEEAISMMVSGFC
;
A
#
# COMPACT_ATOMS: atom_id res chain seq x y z
N ASP A 1 16.72 6.55 -10.71
CA ASP A 1 17.37 5.29 -11.11
C ASP A 1 16.39 4.44 -11.90
N GLU A 2 16.31 4.70 -13.20
CA GLU A 2 15.32 4.07 -14.09
C GLU A 2 15.59 2.58 -14.30
N GLU A 3 16.85 2.17 -14.30
CA GLU A 3 17.20 0.76 -14.49
C GLU A 3 17.05 -0.09 -13.23
N GLY A 4 17.11 0.52 -12.04
CA GLY A 4 17.02 -0.17 -10.77
C GLY A 4 18.27 -0.91 -10.34
N VAL A 5 19.43 -0.52 -10.88
CA VAL A 5 20.72 -1.22 -10.63
C VAL A 5 21.58 -0.57 -9.55
N GLY A 6 21.15 0.53 -8.98
CA GLY A 6 21.84 1.22 -7.90
C GLY A 6 21.92 2.73 -8.11
N GLY A 7 22.48 3.44 -7.12
CA GLY A 7 22.63 4.90 -7.14
C GLY A 7 21.61 5.64 -6.27
N ILE A 8 20.33 5.26 -6.28
CA ILE A 8 19.30 5.88 -5.43
C ILE A 8 18.67 4.85 -4.53
N PHE A 9 18.79 5.08 -3.23
CA PHE A 9 18.17 4.27 -2.16
C PHE A 9 17.26 5.14 -1.30
N ASN A 10 16.04 4.70 -1.08
CA ASN A 10 15.03 5.42 -0.29
C ASN A 10 14.67 4.62 0.96
N PHE A 11 15.36 4.88 2.08
CA PHE A 11 15.10 4.23 3.36
C PHE A 11 14.45 5.23 4.32
N VAL A 12 13.15 5.10 4.54
CA VAL A 12 12.36 6.06 5.32
C VAL A 12 11.47 5.37 6.33
N THR A 13 11.41 5.92 7.52
CA THR A 13 10.35 5.61 8.49
C THR A 13 9.70 6.91 8.98
N LYS A 14 8.38 6.91 9.07
CA LYS A 14 7.57 7.98 9.65
C LYS A 14 6.85 7.44 10.87
N ARG A 15 6.76 8.21 11.93
CA ARG A 15 6.06 7.80 13.15
C ARG A 15 5.11 8.90 13.60
N GLY A 16 3.84 8.56 13.78
CA GLY A 16 2.80 9.45 14.24
C GLY A 16 2.10 8.94 15.49
N LYS A 17 1.63 9.87 16.31
CA LYS A 17 0.83 9.58 17.50
C LYS A 17 -0.41 10.46 17.51
N CYS A 18 -1.59 9.85 17.57
CA CYS A 18 -2.86 10.52 17.78
C CYS A 18 -3.17 10.48 19.29
N LEU A 19 -2.82 11.54 20.01
CA LEU A 19 -2.97 11.59 21.48
C LEU A 19 -4.33 12.12 21.93
N GLY A 20 -4.84 13.14 21.24
CA GLY A 20 -6.09 13.78 21.60
C GLY A 20 -7.32 13.00 21.14
N LYS A 21 -8.45 13.22 21.81
CA LYS A 21 -9.75 12.72 21.34
C LYS A 21 -10.02 13.24 19.93
N ARG A 22 -10.47 12.35 19.02
CA ARG A 22 -10.73 12.62 17.59
C ARG A 22 -9.56 13.17 16.80
N SER A 23 -8.33 13.07 17.32
CA SER A 23 -7.16 13.45 16.55
C SER A 23 -7.00 12.57 15.31
N LYS A 24 -6.51 13.15 14.22
CA LYS A 24 -6.39 12.46 12.94
C LYS A 24 -5.00 12.63 12.34
N ILE A 25 -4.45 11.54 11.81
CA ILE A 25 -3.30 11.56 10.91
C ILE A 25 -3.73 10.89 9.60
N SER A 26 -3.49 11.58 8.49
CA SER A 26 -3.68 11.04 7.15
C SER A 26 -2.38 11.17 6.38
N TRP A 27 -1.89 10.07 5.83
CA TRP A 27 -0.71 10.04 4.99
C TRP A 27 -1.06 9.57 3.59
N SER A 28 -0.68 10.39 2.61
CA SER A 28 -0.65 10.00 1.22
C SER A 28 0.80 9.95 0.75
N GLN A 29 1.17 8.93 0.04
CA GLN A 29 2.52 8.78 -0.49
C GLN A 29 2.55 8.10 -1.85
N VAL A 30 3.52 8.51 -2.65
CA VAL A 30 3.88 7.86 -3.92
C VAL A 30 5.36 7.52 -3.84
N GLU A 31 5.69 6.28 -4.15
CA GLU A 31 7.06 5.78 -4.18
C GLU A 31 7.41 5.33 -5.58
N THR A 32 8.42 5.96 -6.16
CA THR A 32 8.93 5.64 -7.49
C THR A 32 10.37 6.10 -7.66
N GLY A 33 11.09 5.57 -8.63
CA GLY A 33 12.38 6.08 -9.12
C GLY A 33 13.61 5.64 -8.35
N SER A 34 13.50 4.92 -7.24
CA SER A 34 14.65 4.40 -6.50
C SER A 34 14.96 2.95 -6.89
N ALA A 35 16.23 2.57 -6.91
CA ALA A 35 16.63 1.17 -7.08
C ALA A 35 16.04 0.30 -5.96
N ILE A 36 16.14 0.79 -4.73
CA ILE A 36 15.54 0.14 -3.56
C ILE A 36 14.78 1.17 -2.74
N THR A 37 13.51 0.90 -2.51
CA THR A 37 12.66 1.64 -1.55
C THR A 37 12.35 0.76 -0.36
N TRP A 38 12.59 1.25 0.84
CA TRP A 38 12.22 0.61 2.09
C TRP A 38 11.55 1.62 3.03
N LYS A 39 10.21 1.58 3.10
CA LYS A 39 9.44 2.64 3.76
C LYS A 39 8.27 2.12 4.59
N TYR A 40 8.31 2.36 5.89
CA TYR A 40 7.33 1.89 6.86
C TYR A 40 6.82 2.99 7.79
N PRO A 41 5.83 3.79 7.37
CA PRO A 41 5.15 4.68 8.29
C PRO A 41 4.37 3.90 9.35
N SER A 42 4.26 4.50 10.54
CA SER A 42 3.51 3.91 11.65
C SER A 42 2.69 4.95 12.41
N CYS A 43 1.47 4.59 12.79
CA CYS A 43 0.57 5.44 13.56
C CYS A 43 0.10 4.74 14.84
N LEU A 44 0.25 5.43 15.97
CA LEU A 44 -0.31 5.02 17.26
C LEU A 44 -1.59 5.80 17.52
N LEU A 45 -2.72 5.10 17.65
CA LEU A 45 -4.04 5.65 17.92
C LEU A 45 -4.33 5.50 19.42
N LEU A 46 -3.97 6.53 20.21
CA LEU A 46 -4.10 6.54 21.66
C LEU A 46 -5.37 7.27 22.13
N GLY A 47 -5.71 8.39 21.49
CA GLY A 47 -6.89 9.16 21.84
C GLY A 47 -8.18 8.42 21.49
N GLU A 48 -9.21 8.56 22.31
CA GLU A 48 -10.55 8.06 21.99
C GLU A 48 -11.03 8.61 20.64
N GLU A 49 -11.63 7.78 19.81
CA GLU A 49 -12.14 8.13 18.48
C GLU A 49 -11.05 8.70 17.52
N SER A 50 -9.77 8.47 17.81
CA SER A 50 -8.72 8.94 16.90
C SER A 50 -8.67 8.12 15.59
N VAL A 51 -8.20 8.77 14.53
CA VAL A 51 -8.24 8.23 13.16
C VAL A 51 -6.86 8.22 12.53
N GLY A 52 -6.52 7.09 11.93
CA GLY A 52 -5.30 6.93 11.11
C GLY A 52 -5.66 6.54 9.68
N GLU A 53 -5.16 7.28 8.70
CA GLU A 53 -5.36 6.95 7.30
C GLU A 53 -4.01 6.84 6.59
N PHE A 54 -3.93 5.88 5.69
CA PHE A 54 -2.75 5.65 4.88
C PHE A 54 -3.17 5.27 3.46
N TYR A 55 -2.76 6.10 2.52
CA TYR A 55 -2.97 5.92 1.10
C TYR A 55 -1.62 5.88 0.41
N SER A 56 -1.32 4.82 -0.32
CA SER A 56 -0.03 4.70 -0.99
C SER A 56 -0.13 4.09 -2.38
N VAL A 57 0.71 4.59 -3.27
CA VAL A 57 1.00 3.99 -4.56
C VAL A 57 2.50 3.76 -4.63
N ALA A 58 2.92 2.53 -4.92
CA ALA A 58 4.31 2.18 -5.17
C ALA A 58 4.44 1.69 -6.61
N LEU A 59 5.22 2.40 -7.41
CA LEU A 59 5.49 2.07 -8.81
C LEU A 59 6.95 1.64 -8.97
N THR A 60 7.15 0.43 -9.45
CA THR A 60 8.47 -0.14 -9.73
C THR A 60 8.57 -0.60 -11.18
N ASN A 61 9.73 -0.41 -11.79
CA ASN A 61 10.03 -0.84 -13.16
C ASN A 61 11.44 -1.43 -13.23
N ASN A 62 11.73 -2.11 -14.33
CA ASN A 62 13.02 -2.71 -14.62
C ASN A 62 13.50 -3.64 -13.48
N LEU A 63 14.58 -3.31 -12.78
CA LEU A 63 15.12 -4.08 -11.66
C LEU A 63 14.83 -3.43 -10.29
N GLN A 64 14.00 -2.39 -10.25
CA GLN A 64 13.65 -1.71 -9.01
C GLN A 64 12.95 -2.64 -8.02
N GLN A 65 13.20 -2.41 -6.74
CA GLN A 65 12.57 -3.14 -5.65
C GLN A 65 11.96 -2.17 -4.64
N ALA A 66 10.70 -2.37 -4.32
CA ALA A 66 10.03 -1.62 -3.26
C ALA A 66 9.52 -2.59 -2.19
N ASP A 67 9.92 -2.38 -0.96
CA ASP A 67 9.35 -3.04 0.21
C ASP A 67 8.74 -1.95 1.09
N THR A 68 7.44 -1.78 0.97
CA THR A 68 6.69 -0.72 1.63
C THR A 68 5.66 -1.31 2.57
N GLY A 69 5.08 -0.46 3.38
CA GLY A 69 4.01 -0.91 4.27
C GLY A 69 3.64 0.12 5.30
N THR A 70 2.73 -0.25 6.18
CA THR A 70 2.34 0.63 7.28
C THR A 70 1.99 -0.15 8.54
N LYS A 71 2.04 0.53 9.68
CA LYS A 71 1.66 -0.03 10.97
C LYS A 71 0.59 0.85 11.60
N MET A 72 -0.61 0.29 11.81
CA MET A 72 -1.70 0.92 12.54
C MET A 72 -1.88 0.21 13.88
N ILE A 73 -1.61 0.92 14.97
CA ILE A 73 -1.65 0.37 16.32
C ILE A 73 -2.72 1.10 17.11
N HIS A 74 -3.83 0.42 17.35
CA HIS A 74 -4.96 0.91 18.10
C HIS A 74 -4.76 0.63 19.60
N ILE A 75 -4.75 1.67 20.40
CA ILE A 75 -4.58 1.60 21.86
C ILE A 75 -5.81 2.15 22.56
N GLY A 76 -6.32 3.31 22.13
CA GLY A 76 -7.52 3.92 22.66
C GLY A 76 -8.81 3.28 22.13
N PRO A 77 -9.96 3.54 22.79
CA PRO A 77 -11.23 3.01 22.36
C PRO A 77 -11.80 3.75 21.14
N LYS A 78 -12.66 3.05 20.38
CA LYS A 78 -13.40 3.56 19.21
C LYS A 78 -12.50 4.19 18.13
N THR A 79 -11.26 3.78 18.07
CA THR A 79 -10.30 4.29 17.07
C THR A 79 -10.56 3.67 15.72
N LYS A 80 -10.23 4.41 14.64
CA LYS A 80 -10.44 3.94 13.27
C LYS A 80 -9.14 4.02 12.47
N SER A 81 -8.91 3.05 11.61
CA SER A 81 -7.85 3.15 10.60
C SER A 81 -8.29 2.65 9.24
N THR A 82 -7.77 3.31 8.21
CA THR A 82 -7.96 2.94 6.81
C THR A 82 -6.60 2.82 6.16
N ILE A 83 -6.38 1.72 5.47
CA ILE A 83 -5.17 1.47 4.69
C ILE A 83 -5.61 1.15 3.26
N VAL A 84 -5.13 1.93 2.30
CA VAL A 84 -5.27 1.63 0.88
C VAL A 84 -3.87 1.68 0.27
N SER A 85 -3.38 0.53 -0.17
CA SER A 85 -2.05 0.40 -0.76
C SER A 85 -2.15 -0.21 -2.14
N LYS A 86 -1.63 0.48 -3.13
CA LYS A 86 -1.59 0.01 -4.51
C LYS A 86 -0.14 -0.15 -4.96
N GLY A 87 0.19 -1.34 -5.43
CA GLY A 87 1.51 -1.67 -5.97
C GLY A 87 1.45 -1.90 -7.47
N ILE A 88 2.35 -1.32 -8.23
CA ILE A 88 2.48 -1.53 -9.66
C ILE A 88 3.90 -2.00 -9.94
N SER A 89 4.04 -3.17 -10.51
CA SER A 89 5.34 -3.74 -10.87
C SER A 89 5.42 -3.99 -12.38
N ALA A 90 6.44 -3.46 -13.01
CA ALA A 90 6.71 -3.64 -14.43
C ALA A 90 8.10 -4.24 -14.68
N GLY A 91 8.30 -4.88 -15.82
CA GLY A 91 9.57 -5.48 -16.20
C GLY A 91 9.98 -6.64 -15.29
N ASN A 92 11.12 -6.53 -14.64
CA ASN A 92 11.66 -7.52 -13.68
C ASN A 92 11.57 -7.02 -12.22
N SER A 93 10.75 -6.01 -11.96
CA SER A 93 10.69 -5.36 -10.66
C SER A 93 9.88 -6.15 -9.63
N ILE A 94 10.11 -5.83 -8.38
CA ILE A 94 9.45 -6.48 -7.24
C ILE A 94 8.84 -5.41 -6.35
N ASN A 95 7.55 -5.54 -6.06
CA ASN A 95 6.86 -4.70 -5.11
C ASN A 95 6.32 -5.56 -3.96
N SER A 96 6.72 -5.25 -2.75
CA SER A 96 6.28 -5.96 -1.54
C SER A 96 5.56 -4.99 -0.60
N TYR A 97 4.42 -5.39 -0.10
CA TYR A 97 3.68 -4.65 0.93
C TYR A 97 3.66 -5.43 2.24
N ARG A 98 4.01 -4.75 3.35
CA ARG A 98 3.93 -5.33 4.71
C ARG A 98 3.04 -4.47 5.58
N GLY A 99 1.87 -4.99 5.93
CA GLY A 99 0.90 -4.31 6.78
C GLY A 99 0.87 -4.88 8.20
N LEU A 100 0.94 -4.02 9.20
CA LEU A 100 0.67 -4.40 10.59
C LEU A 100 -0.57 -3.67 11.10
N VAL A 101 -1.58 -4.42 11.52
CA VAL A 101 -2.72 -3.91 12.27
C VAL A 101 -2.76 -4.58 13.64
N LYS A 102 -2.68 -3.78 14.69
CA LYS A 102 -2.77 -4.29 16.07
C LYS A 102 -3.88 -3.59 16.83
N MET A 103 -4.82 -4.37 17.36
CA MET A 103 -5.81 -3.93 18.34
C MET A 103 -5.35 -4.31 19.74
N GLY A 104 -5.04 -3.29 20.56
CA GLY A 104 -4.65 -3.48 21.95
C GLY A 104 -5.85 -3.78 22.85
N THR A 105 -5.61 -4.19 24.08
CA THR A 105 -6.65 -4.58 25.05
C THR A 105 -7.68 -3.49 25.37
N LYS A 106 -7.32 -2.21 25.19
CA LYS A 106 -8.19 -1.05 25.43
C LYS A 106 -8.89 -0.52 24.18
N ALA A 107 -8.65 -1.12 23.00
CA ALA A 107 -9.18 -0.67 21.71
C ALA A 107 -10.63 -1.14 21.47
N THR A 108 -11.49 -1.05 22.47
CA THR A 108 -12.91 -1.44 22.39
C THR A 108 -13.64 -0.63 21.32
N GLY A 109 -14.41 -1.29 20.45
CA GLY A 109 -15.19 -0.67 19.39
C GLY A 109 -14.33 -0.03 18.30
N SER A 110 -13.06 -0.42 18.20
CA SER A 110 -12.15 0.05 17.17
C SER A 110 -12.29 -0.76 15.88
N ARG A 111 -12.04 -0.10 14.74
CA ARG A 111 -12.20 -0.69 13.40
C ARG A 111 -11.00 -0.40 12.53
N ASN A 112 -10.62 -1.38 11.73
CA ASN A 112 -9.66 -1.23 10.66
C ASN A 112 -10.26 -1.73 9.34
N TYR A 113 -9.98 -0.99 8.26
CA TYR A 113 -10.14 -1.43 6.89
C TYR A 113 -8.81 -1.37 6.19
N SER A 114 -8.40 -2.44 5.53
CA SER A 114 -7.17 -2.54 4.77
C SER A 114 -7.44 -3.13 3.40
N GLN A 115 -7.04 -2.42 2.35
CA GLN A 115 -7.09 -2.87 0.96
C GLN A 115 -5.69 -2.79 0.35
N CYS A 116 -5.22 -3.90 -0.22
CA CYS A 116 -3.89 -4.02 -0.81
C CYS A 116 -4.00 -4.61 -2.21
N ASP A 117 -3.94 -3.76 -3.23
CA ASP A 117 -4.06 -4.19 -4.62
C ASP A 117 -2.73 -4.10 -5.33
N SER A 118 -2.46 -5.09 -6.19
CA SER A 118 -1.23 -5.15 -6.99
C SER A 118 -1.57 -5.34 -8.46
N MET A 119 -0.88 -4.58 -9.32
CA MET A 119 -0.93 -4.71 -10.77
C MET A 119 0.44 -5.12 -11.30
N LEU A 120 0.46 -6.16 -12.14
CA LEU A 120 1.67 -6.68 -12.77
C LEU A 120 1.65 -6.39 -14.27
N ILE A 121 2.76 -5.88 -14.77
CA ILE A 121 2.96 -5.54 -16.19
C ILE A 121 4.17 -6.33 -16.70
N GLY A 122 3.93 -7.30 -17.58
CA GLY A 122 4.93 -8.23 -18.08
C GLY A 122 5.09 -9.48 -17.21
N ASP A 123 5.84 -10.47 -17.74
CA ASP A 123 5.86 -11.83 -17.18
C ASP A 123 6.73 -11.99 -15.94
N LYS A 124 7.74 -11.16 -15.79
CA LYS A 124 8.74 -11.27 -14.72
C LYS A 124 8.47 -10.34 -13.54
N ALA A 125 7.51 -9.42 -13.69
CA ALA A 125 7.08 -8.56 -12.60
C ALA A 125 6.44 -9.38 -11.47
N SER A 126 6.73 -9.01 -10.23
CA SER A 126 6.20 -9.69 -9.06
C SER A 126 5.67 -8.75 -7.99
N ALA A 127 4.69 -9.22 -7.25
CA ALA A 127 4.13 -8.53 -6.09
C ALA A 127 3.95 -9.52 -4.93
N ASN A 128 4.23 -9.03 -3.72
CA ASN A 128 4.07 -9.82 -2.50
C ASN A 128 3.30 -8.99 -1.47
N THR A 129 2.37 -9.64 -0.77
CA THR A 129 1.62 -9.00 0.31
C THR A 129 1.77 -9.82 1.59
N PHE A 130 2.23 -9.16 2.67
CA PHE A 130 2.48 -9.78 3.97
C PHE A 130 1.64 -9.07 5.05
N PRO A 131 0.37 -9.45 5.23
CA PRO A 131 -0.45 -8.90 6.30
C PRO A 131 -0.06 -9.53 7.64
N TYR A 132 0.08 -8.69 8.66
CA TYR A 132 0.22 -9.12 10.05
C TYR A 132 -0.88 -8.49 10.89
N ILE A 133 -1.82 -9.31 11.33
CA ILE A 133 -3.00 -8.87 12.06
C ILE A 133 -2.98 -9.48 13.46
N LYS A 134 -3.12 -8.62 14.48
CA LYS A 134 -3.20 -9.05 15.87
C LYS A 134 -4.29 -8.31 16.61
N SER A 135 -5.35 -9.01 17.04
CA SER A 135 -6.35 -8.46 17.94
C SER A 135 -6.23 -9.05 19.34
N GLN A 136 -6.28 -8.19 20.35
CA GLN A 136 -6.36 -8.52 21.77
C GLN A 136 -7.70 -8.02 22.37
N GLN A 137 -8.60 -7.52 21.50
CA GLN A 137 -9.89 -6.94 21.91
C GLN A 137 -11.02 -7.61 21.12
N PRO A 138 -11.90 -8.37 21.77
CA PRO A 138 -12.98 -9.12 21.10
C PRO A 138 -14.03 -8.20 20.42
N ASN A 139 -14.20 -6.98 20.91
CA ASN A 139 -15.15 -6.01 20.35
C ASN A 139 -14.50 -5.07 19.32
N SER A 140 -13.45 -5.52 18.63
CA SER A 140 -12.84 -4.80 17.53
C SER A 140 -13.07 -5.50 16.20
N GLU A 141 -13.11 -4.75 15.12
CA GLU A 141 -13.31 -5.25 13.76
C GLU A 141 -12.09 -4.98 12.90
N ILE A 142 -11.65 -5.98 12.16
CA ILE A 142 -10.54 -5.85 11.21
C ILE A 142 -10.96 -6.50 9.90
N GLU A 143 -10.99 -5.69 8.85
CA GLU A 143 -11.25 -6.11 7.49
C GLU A 143 -9.98 -5.99 6.67
N HIS A 144 -9.64 -7.04 5.92
CA HIS A 144 -8.46 -7.04 5.06
C HIS A 144 -8.81 -7.68 3.71
N GLU A 145 -8.59 -6.92 2.66
CA GLU A 145 -8.75 -7.37 1.28
C GLU A 145 -7.41 -7.24 0.55
N ALA A 146 -7.11 -8.19 -0.28
CA ALA A 146 -5.93 -8.16 -1.14
C ALA A 146 -6.25 -8.73 -2.52
N SER A 147 -5.85 -8.03 -3.57
CA SER A 147 -5.98 -8.50 -4.94
C SER A 147 -4.68 -8.35 -5.71
N THR A 148 -4.49 -9.23 -6.68
CA THR A 148 -3.38 -9.12 -7.63
C THR A 148 -3.92 -9.40 -9.03
N CYS A 149 -3.71 -8.46 -9.93
CA CYS A 149 -4.05 -8.60 -11.33
C CYS A 149 -2.80 -8.46 -12.21
N ARG A 150 -2.81 -9.16 -13.33
CA ARG A 150 -1.84 -8.95 -14.41
C ARG A 150 -2.58 -8.35 -15.60
N ILE A 151 -1.98 -7.33 -16.22
CA ILE A 151 -2.52 -6.79 -17.47
C ILE A 151 -2.54 -7.92 -18.50
N SER A 152 -3.72 -8.25 -19.03
CA SER A 152 -3.86 -9.31 -20.01
C SER A 152 -3.54 -8.82 -21.43
N GLU A 153 -2.99 -9.71 -22.25
CA GLU A 153 -2.78 -9.44 -23.68
C GLU A 153 -4.08 -9.10 -24.41
N ASP A 154 -5.20 -9.73 -24.03
CA ASP A 154 -6.51 -9.47 -24.61
C ASP A 154 -7.00 -8.05 -24.35
N GLN A 155 -6.76 -7.52 -23.15
CA GLN A 155 -7.10 -6.13 -22.81
C GLN A 155 -6.26 -5.15 -23.61
N LEU A 156 -4.96 -5.40 -23.73
CA LEU A 156 -4.06 -4.58 -24.54
C LEU A 156 -4.44 -4.65 -26.02
N PHE A 157 -4.69 -5.85 -26.54
CA PHE A 157 -5.15 -6.05 -27.91
C PHE A 157 -6.46 -5.30 -28.20
N TYR A 158 -7.41 -5.34 -27.28
CA TYR A 158 -8.67 -4.60 -27.42
C TYR A 158 -8.44 -3.09 -27.55
N LEU A 159 -7.59 -2.50 -26.71
CA LEU A 159 -7.28 -1.06 -26.77
C LEU A 159 -6.53 -0.72 -28.06
N GLN A 160 -5.53 -1.53 -28.46
CA GLN A 160 -4.79 -1.35 -29.70
C GLN A 160 -5.68 -1.49 -30.95
N SER A 161 -6.64 -2.39 -30.95
CA SER A 161 -7.61 -2.53 -32.04
C SER A 161 -8.52 -1.31 -32.22
N ARG A 162 -8.58 -0.44 -31.20
CA ARG A 162 -9.27 0.86 -31.23
C ARG A 162 -8.34 2.02 -31.61
N GLY A 163 -7.10 1.72 -32.01
CA GLY A 163 -6.12 2.72 -32.44
C GLY A 163 -5.36 3.38 -31.30
N ILE A 164 -5.42 2.84 -30.07
CA ILE A 164 -4.64 3.32 -28.93
C ILE A 164 -3.25 2.67 -29.00
N GLU A 165 -2.21 3.47 -28.96
CA GLU A 165 -0.83 2.98 -28.94
C GLU A 165 -0.54 2.19 -27.66
N PHE A 166 0.40 1.24 -27.72
CA PHE A 166 0.72 0.32 -26.62
C PHE A 166 1.04 1.03 -25.31
N GLU A 167 1.91 2.04 -25.37
CA GLU A 167 2.31 2.83 -24.20
C GLU A 167 1.13 3.62 -23.59
N GLU A 168 0.29 4.16 -24.45
CA GLU A 168 -0.90 4.88 -24.04
C GLU A 168 -1.94 3.93 -23.38
N ALA A 169 -2.11 2.73 -23.93
CA ALA A 169 -2.99 1.71 -23.37
C ALA A 169 -2.54 1.31 -21.93
N ILE A 170 -1.25 1.07 -21.73
CA ILE A 170 -0.70 0.78 -20.41
C ILE A 170 -0.92 1.97 -19.46
N SER A 171 -0.63 3.19 -19.92
CA SER A 171 -0.82 4.40 -19.11
C SER A 171 -2.28 4.58 -18.67
N MET A 172 -3.24 4.32 -19.56
CA MET A 172 -4.66 4.35 -19.23
C MET A 172 -5.05 3.31 -18.19
N MET A 173 -4.55 2.07 -18.31
CA MET A 173 -4.84 0.99 -17.37
C MET A 173 -4.23 1.28 -15.99
N VAL A 174 -3.00 1.78 -15.94
CA VAL A 174 -2.34 2.20 -14.69
C VAL A 174 -3.11 3.36 -14.04
N SER A 175 -3.51 4.36 -14.82
CA SER A 175 -4.29 5.50 -14.31
C SER A 175 -5.66 5.09 -13.76
N GLY A 176 -6.31 4.12 -14.41
CA GLY A 176 -7.58 3.57 -13.93
C GLY A 176 -7.44 2.68 -12.69
N PHE A 177 -6.26 2.11 -12.48
CA PHE A 177 -5.96 1.32 -11.28
C PHE A 177 -5.67 2.22 -10.07
N CYS A 178 -4.98 3.35 -10.23
CA CYS A 178 -4.66 4.31 -9.17
C CYS A 178 -5.86 5.11 -8.70
#